data_b1559a7917b2e65f06572d5ab57a06f4
#
_entry.id   b1559a7917b2e65f06572d5ab57a06f4
#
_cell.length_a   1.000
_cell.length_b   1.000
_cell.length_c   1.000
_cell.angle_alpha   90.00
_cell.angle_beta   90.00
_cell.angle_gamma   90.00
#
_symmetry.space_group_name_H-M   'P 1'
#
loop_
_entity.id
_entity.type
_entity.pdbx_description
1 polymer ?
#
loop_
_entity_poly.entity_id
_entity_poly.type
_entity_poly.pdbx_seq_one_letter_code
_entity_poly.pdbx_strand_id
1 'polypeptide(L)'
;MRPGDIVKASNGKTIEIINTDAEGRLILADCLALAVADGHEVVVDIATLTGAQRIALGNNYAGAMSNHERTRSAVVRAAETAGELLWPMPLPPQMRPLLDSTVADLKNIGGPLGGMLTAGLFLQEFVSAKTKWVHLDIA
;
A
#
# COMPACT_ATOMS: atom_id res chain seq x y z
N MET A 1 9.61 7.97 17.03
CA MET A 1 8.34 7.25 16.83
C MET A 1 8.35 6.01 17.70
N ARG A 2 7.31 5.77 18.48
CA ARG A 2 7.17 4.64 19.42
C ARG A 2 5.77 4.03 19.24
N PRO A 3 5.56 2.76 19.58
CA PRO A 3 4.22 2.19 19.62
C PRO A 3 3.29 3.03 20.53
N GLY A 4 2.09 3.32 20.05
CA GLY A 4 1.12 4.22 20.70
C GLY A 4 1.23 5.69 20.31
N ASP A 5 2.29 6.11 19.62
CA ASP A 5 2.35 7.47 19.05
C ASP A 5 1.28 7.63 17.95
N ILE A 6 0.70 8.83 17.84
CA ILE A 6 -0.19 9.20 16.75
C ILE A 6 0.53 10.21 15.88
N VAL A 7 0.67 9.91 14.60
CA VAL A 7 1.26 10.80 13.61
C VAL A 7 0.18 11.31 12.65
N LYS A 8 0.40 12.50 12.08
CA LYS A 8 -0.49 13.08 11.10
C LYS A 8 0.17 13.08 9.73
N ALA A 9 -0.48 12.44 8.76
CA ALA A 9 -0.04 12.42 7.38
C ALA A 9 -0.31 13.76 6.67
N SER A 10 0.34 13.99 5.53
CA SER A 10 0.25 15.23 4.74
C SER A 10 -1.18 15.54 4.28
N ASN A 11 -2.02 14.54 4.05
CA ASN A 11 -3.45 14.73 3.72
C ASN A 11 -4.35 14.99 4.93
N GLY A 12 -3.77 15.07 6.14
CA GLY A 12 -4.49 15.37 7.38
C GLY A 12 -4.96 14.15 8.17
N LYS A 13 -4.92 12.94 7.61
CA LYS A 13 -5.28 11.70 8.33
C LYS A 13 -4.31 11.43 9.47
N THR A 14 -4.84 10.94 10.58
CA THR A 14 -4.07 10.52 11.75
C THR A 14 -3.84 9.01 11.72
N ILE A 15 -2.63 8.59 12.11
CA ILE A 15 -2.20 7.19 12.06
C ILE A 15 -1.66 6.81 13.43
N GLU A 16 -2.26 5.79 14.04
CA GLU A 16 -1.74 5.17 15.25
C GLU A 16 -0.61 4.21 14.89
N ILE A 17 0.54 4.39 15.55
CA ILE A 17 1.72 3.55 15.36
C ILE A 17 1.59 2.33 16.27
N ILE A 18 1.36 1.16 15.69
CA ILE A 18 1.35 -0.12 16.39
C ILE A 18 2.72 -0.79 16.27
N ASN A 19 3.33 -0.72 15.08
CA ASN A 19 4.65 -1.29 14.82
C ASN A 19 5.56 -0.24 14.18
N THR A 20 6.69 0.02 14.79
CA THR A 20 7.68 1.00 14.32
C THR A 20 8.49 0.50 13.12
N ASP A 21 8.54 -0.81 12.88
CA ASP A 21 9.18 -1.44 11.72
C ASP A 21 8.32 -1.34 10.44
N ALA A 22 7.11 -0.81 10.56
CA ALA A 22 6.23 -0.48 9.44
C ALA A 22 6.30 1.04 9.12
N GLU A 23 7.49 1.62 9.10
CA GLU A 23 7.74 3.05 8.83
C GLU A 23 7.66 3.38 7.33
N GLY A 24 8.08 2.44 6.46
CA GLY A 24 8.14 2.66 5.02
C GLY A 24 6.78 3.04 4.42
N ARG A 25 5.70 2.44 4.90
CA ARG A 25 4.35 2.78 4.45
C ARG A 25 3.87 4.18 4.89
N LEU A 26 4.44 4.73 5.96
CA LEU A 26 4.13 6.11 6.40
C LEU A 26 4.75 7.12 5.43
N ILE A 27 5.98 6.86 4.98
CA ILE A 27 6.66 7.67 3.97
C ILE A 27 5.90 7.60 2.64
N LEU A 28 5.52 6.39 2.20
CA LEU A 28 4.73 6.21 0.98
C LEU A 28 3.36 6.89 1.07
N ALA A 29 2.70 6.85 2.23
CA ALA A 29 1.43 7.53 2.45
C ALA A 29 1.53 9.03 2.15
N ASP A 30 2.58 9.68 2.65
CA ASP A 30 2.82 11.10 2.38
C ASP A 30 3.16 11.36 0.90
N CYS A 31 4.01 10.53 0.29
CA CYS A 31 4.35 10.64 -1.13
C CYS A 31 3.10 10.48 -2.03
N LEU A 32 2.24 9.50 -1.73
CA LEU A 32 1.00 9.27 -2.46
C LEU A 32 0.03 10.44 -2.31
N ALA A 33 -0.14 10.95 -1.08
CA ALA A 33 -1.00 12.10 -0.82
C ALA A 33 -0.52 13.36 -1.58
N LEU A 34 0.79 13.59 -1.66
CA LEU A 34 1.39 14.67 -2.44
C LEU A 34 1.15 14.48 -3.94
N ALA A 35 1.42 13.29 -4.48
CA ALA A 35 1.18 12.98 -5.89
C ALA A 35 -0.30 13.18 -6.29
N VAL A 36 -1.24 12.84 -5.40
CA VAL A 36 -2.67 13.08 -5.59
C VAL A 36 -2.97 14.59 -5.57
N ALA A 37 -2.37 15.35 -4.65
CA ALA A 37 -2.55 16.79 -4.55
C ALA A 37 -2.01 17.53 -5.79
N ASP A 38 -0.93 17.02 -6.39
CA ASP A 38 -0.36 17.53 -7.64
C ASP A 38 -1.21 17.20 -8.89
N GLY A 39 -2.29 16.42 -8.74
CA GLY A 39 -3.26 16.16 -9.80
C GLY A 39 -2.86 15.09 -10.81
N HIS A 40 -1.94 14.19 -10.45
CA HIS A 40 -1.55 13.07 -11.31
C HIS A 40 -2.71 12.10 -11.52
N GLU A 41 -3.01 11.75 -12.77
CA GLU A 41 -4.07 10.79 -13.10
C GLU A 41 -3.67 9.33 -12.83
N VAL A 42 -2.40 9.03 -13.01
CA VAL A 42 -1.81 7.69 -12.81
C VAL A 42 -0.61 7.81 -11.90
N VAL A 43 -0.58 6.99 -10.85
CA VAL A 43 0.53 6.92 -9.89
C VAL A 43 0.95 5.46 -9.77
N VAL A 44 2.24 5.20 -9.89
CA VAL A 44 2.84 3.89 -9.62
C VAL A 44 3.89 4.08 -8.54
N ASP A 45 3.79 3.34 -7.47
CA ASP A 45 4.83 3.29 -6.44
C ASP A 45 5.43 1.89 -6.33
N ILE A 46 6.69 1.84 -5.94
CA ILE A 46 7.48 0.60 -5.84
C ILE A 46 8.21 0.63 -4.51
N ALA A 47 8.06 -0.43 -3.73
CA ALA A 47 8.76 -0.54 -2.46
C ALA A 47 9.00 -2.00 -2.05
N THR A 48 10.05 -2.25 -1.29
CA THR A 48 10.26 -3.46 -0.50
C THR A 48 9.42 -3.36 0.78
N LEU A 49 8.08 -3.46 0.62
CA LEU A 49 7.18 -3.01 1.67
C LEU A 49 6.94 -4.06 2.74
N THR A 50 6.74 -5.32 2.35
CA THR A 50 6.29 -6.32 3.32
C THR A 50 7.06 -7.65 3.21
N GLY A 51 7.52 -8.16 4.34
CA GLY A 51 8.01 -9.55 4.41
C GLY A 51 6.91 -10.57 4.07
N ALA A 52 5.63 -10.21 4.24
CA ALA A 52 4.49 -11.04 3.87
C ALA A 52 4.43 -11.32 2.36
N GLN A 53 4.89 -10.39 1.52
CA GLN A 53 5.04 -10.59 0.07
C GLN A 53 5.97 -11.76 -0.23
N ARG A 54 7.15 -11.80 0.38
CA ARG A 54 8.13 -12.88 0.20
C ARG A 54 7.60 -14.23 0.66
N ILE A 55 6.85 -14.25 1.77
CA ILE A 55 6.22 -15.48 2.27
C ILE A 55 5.16 -15.97 1.28
N ALA A 56 4.38 -15.06 0.67
CA ALA A 56 3.29 -15.42 -0.22
C ALA A 56 3.76 -15.80 -1.63
N LEU A 57 4.73 -15.06 -2.20
CA LEU A 57 5.10 -15.13 -3.62
C LEU A 57 6.54 -15.62 -3.86
N GLY A 58 7.33 -15.80 -2.81
CA GLY A 58 8.73 -16.18 -2.92
C GLY A 58 9.62 -15.01 -3.38
N ASN A 59 10.82 -15.35 -3.88
CA ASN A 59 11.83 -14.33 -4.23
C ASN A 59 11.79 -13.89 -5.70
N ASN A 60 10.94 -14.50 -6.52
CA ASN A 60 10.94 -14.25 -7.96
C ASN A 60 9.77 -13.38 -8.42
N TYR A 61 8.68 -13.35 -7.68
CA TYR A 61 7.50 -12.56 -8.02
C TYR A 61 7.38 -11.34 -7.12
N ALA A 62 7.05 -10.20 -7.72
CA ALA A 62 6.57 -9.04 -6.97
C ALA A 62 5.03 -9.02 -6.95
N GLY A 63 4.45 -8.43 -5.91
CA GLY A 63 3.00 -8.27 -5.81
C GLY A 63 2.54 -6.97 -6.45
N ALA A 64 1.50 -7.01 -7.30
CA ALA A 64 0.91 -5.82 -7.90
C ALA A 64 -0.52 -5.60 -7.37
N MET A 65 -0.73 -4.52 -6.63
CA MET A 65 -2.04 -4.11 -6.07
C MET A 65 -2.50 -2.80 -6.70
N SER A 66 -3.80 -2.59 -6.82
CA SER A 66 -4.33 -1.37 -7.45
C SER A 66 -5.79 -1.12 -7.04
N ASN A 67 -6.18 0.14 -7.05
CA ASN A 67 -7.57 0.57 -7.00
C ASN A 67 -8.25 0.57 -8.39
N HIS A 68 -7.49 0.29 -9.48
CA HIS A 68 -7.99 0.33 -10.85
C HIS A 68 -7.50 -0.87 -11.67
N GLU A 69 -8.38 -1.84 -11.90
CA GLU A 69 -8.07 -3.14 -12.52
C GLU A 69 -7.37 -3.03 -13.89
N ARG A 70 -7.85 -2.14 -14.76
CA ARG A 70 -7.27 -1.98 -16.10
C ARG A 70 -5.83 -1.48 -16.05
N THR A 71 -5.51 -0.58 -15.11
CA THR A 71 -4.15 -0.05 -14.93
C THR A 71 -3.25 -1.14 -14.36
N ARG A 72 -3.70 -1.90 -13.36
CA ARG A 72 -2.95 -3.05 -12.84
C ARG A 72 -2.62 -4.05 -13.96
N SER A 73 -3.63 -4.44 -14.73
CA SER A 73 -3.45 -5.37 -15.85
C SER A 73 -2.48 -4.85 -16.93
N ALA A 74 -2.48 -3.54 -17.19
CA ALA A 74 -1.54 -2.93 -18.12
C ALA A 74 -0.10 -2.99 -17.59
N VAL A 75 0.10 -2.70 -16.28
CA VAL A 75 1.41 -2.79 -15.64
C VAL A 75 1.93 -4.24 -15.63
N VAL A 76 1.08 -5.21 -15.29
CA VAL A 76 1.46 -6.64 -15.30
C VAL A 76 1.89 -7.09 -16.70
N ARG A 77 1.15 -6.72 -17.76
CA ARG A 77 1.55 -7.04 -19.14
C ARG A 77 2.84 -6.35 -19.58
N ALA A 78 3.05 -5.11 -19.15
CA ALA A 78 4.29 -4.40 -19.42
C ALA A 78 5.49 -5.08 -18.75
N ALA A 79 5.32 -5.54 -17.52
CA ALA A 79 6.33 -6.31 -16.80
C ALA A 79 6.65 -7.63 -17.52
N GLU A 80 5.64 -8.39 -17.93
CA GLU A 80 5.83 -9.61 -18.74
C GLU A 80 6.68 -9.35 -19.99
N THR A 81 6.38 -8.26 -20.70
CA THR A 81 7.16 -7.86 -21.90
C THR A 81 8.61 -7.52 -21.56
N ALA A 82 8.85 -6.94 -20.38
CA ALA A 82 10.16 -6.61 -19.87
C ALA A 82 10.93 -7.81 -19.25
N GLY A 83 10.28 -8.96 -19.11
CA GLY A 83 10.86 -10.14 -18.44
C GLY A 83 10.75 -10.10 -16.91
N GLU A 84 9.91 -9.22 -16.36
CA GLU A 84 9.66 -9.10 -14.93
C GLU A 84 8.42 -9.89 -14.51
N LEU A 85 8.48 -10.52 -13.33
CA LEU A 85 7.39 -11.37 -12.82
C LEU A 85 6.56 -10.61 -11.79
N LEU A 86 5.38 -10.15 -12.21
CA LEU A 86 4.39 -9.53 -11.33
C LEU A 86 3.18 -10.44 -11.14
N TRP A 87 2.74 -10.59 -9.90
CA TRP A 87 1.49 -11.30 -9.58
C TRP A 87 0.42 -10.32 -9.11
N PRO A 88 -0.77 -10.28 -9.77
CA PRO A 88 -1.86 -9.41 -9.35
C PRO A 88 -2.45 -9.87 -8.01
N MET A 89 -2.44 -8.99 -7.02
CA MET A 89 -2.98 -9.23 -5.68
C MET A 89 -4.25 -8.40 -5.47
N PRO A 90 -5.24 -8.91 -4.72
CA PRO A 90 -6.45 -8.16 -4.43
C PRO A 90 -6.22 -7.09 -3.36
N LEU A 91 -7.13 -6.11 -3.31
CA LEU A 91 -7.35 -5.19 -2.18
C LEU A 91 -8.75 -5.47 -1.60
N PRO A 92 -8.92 -6.52 -0.77
CA PRO A 92 -10.23 -6.94 -0.31
C PRO A 92 -10.79 -5.96 0.73
N PRO A 93 -11.91 -5.29 0.47
CA PRO A 93 -12.47 -4.30 1.40
C PRO A 93 -12.86 -4.90 2.76
N GLN A 94 -13.11 -6.21 2.82
CA GLN A 94 -13.40 -6.95 4.05
C GLN A 94 -12.26 -6.93 5.06
N MET A 95 -11.03 -6.69 4.61
CA MET A 95 -9.85 -6.58 5.49
C MET A 95 -9.57 -5.14 5.95
N ARG A 96 -10.24 -4.13 5.37
CA ARG A 96 -10.04 -2.73 5.76
C ARG A 96 -10.29 -2.48 7.26
N PRO A 97 -11.32 -3.08 7.91
CA PRO A 97 -11.54 -2.90 9.34
C PRO A 97 -10.38 -3.35 10.25
N LEU A 98 -9.47 -4.19 9.76
CA LEU A 98 -8.26 -4.55 10.51
C LEU A 98 -7.33 -3.34 10.78
N LEU A 99 -7.49 -2.28 10.01
CA LEU A 99 -6.75 -1.02 10.16
C LEU A 99 -7.48 0.00 11.05
N ASP A 100 -8.67 -0.29 11.54
CA ASP A 100 -9.43 0.65 12.37
C ASP A 100 -8.71 0.89 13.70
N SER A 101 -8.61 2.17 14.09
CA SER A 101 -8.09 2.62 15.38
C SER A 101 -9.22 3.21 16.23
N THR A 102 -9.09 3.15 17.54
CA THR A 102 -10.00 3.82 18.47
C THR A 102 -9.57 5.23 18.83
N VAL A 103 -8.36 5.64 18.43
CA VAL A 103 -7.71 6.91 18.83
C VAL A 103 -7.19 7.72 17.64
N ALA A 104 -7.22 7.14 16.42
CA ALA A 104 -6.78 7.77 15.18
C ALA A 104 -7.70 7.33 14.02
N ASP A 105 -7.51 7.88 12.82
CA ASP A 105 -8.27 7.47 11.64
C ASP A 105 -7.95 6.02 11.21
N LEU A 106 -6.69 5.59 11.41
CA LEU A 106 -6.27 4.22 11.11
C LEU A 106 -5.00 3.83 11.89
N LYS A 107 -4.73 2.53 11.95
CA LYS A 107 -3.46 1.95 12.42
C LYS A 107 -2.49 1.74 11.27
N ASN A 108 -1.18 1.77 11.56
CA ASN A 108 -0.18 1.51 10.53
C ASN A 108 -0.02 0.02 10.17
N ILE A 109 -0.59 -0.91 10.94
CA ILE A 109 -0.64 -2.36 10.61
C ILE A 109 -2.00 -2.95 10.92
N GLY A 110 -2.41 -3.98 10.17
CA GLY A 110 -3.68 -4.70 10.33
C GLY A 110 -3.58 -6.04 11.06
N GLY A 111 -2.46 -6.32 11.73
CA GLY A 111 -2.24 -7.60 12.41
C GLY A 111 -1.34 -8.57 11.61
N PRO A 112 -1.17 -9.83 12.09
CA PRO A 112 -0.16 -10.75 11.55
C PRO A 112 -0.57 -11.44 10.24
N LEU A 113 -1.87 -11.51 9.93
CA LEU A 113 -2.37 -12.23 8.75
C LEU A 113 -2.68 -11.29 7.61
N GLY A 114 -2.33 -11.71 6.38
CA GLY A 114 -2.60 -10.92 5.18
C GLY A 114 -1.84 -9.59 5.15
N GLY A 115 -0.64 -9.53 5.73
CA GLY A 115 0.14 -8.30 5.91
C GLY A 115 0.39 -7.51 4.62
N MET A 116 0.60 -8.20 3.47
CA MET A 116 0.71 -7.56 2.17
C MET A 116 -0.59 -6.83 1.79
N LEU A 117 -1.74 -7.50 1.97
CA LEU A 117 -3.04 -6.95 1.58
C LEU A 117 -3.45 -5.77 2.48
N THR A 118 -3.23 -5.89 3.79
CA THR A 118 -3.49 -4.78 4.71
C THR A 118 -2.55 -3.60 4.48
N ALA A 119 -1.30 -3.83 4.07
CA ALA A 119 -0.37 -2.77 3.67
C ALA A 119 -0.87 -2.04 2.42
N GLY A 120 -1.33 -2.78 1.40
CA GLY A 120 -1.94 -2.19 0.20
C GLY A 120 -3.20 -1.39 0.52
N LEU A 121 -4.08 -1.93 1.38
CA LEU A 121 -5.28 -1.22 1.85
C LEU A 121 -4.93 0.04 2.66
N PHE A 122 -3.87 0.00 3.46
CA PHE A 122 -3.35 1.18 4.15
C PHE A 122 -2.94 2.27 3.15
N LEU A 123 -2.12 1.93 2.15
CA LEU A 123 -1.69 2.89 1.13
C LEU A 123 -2.86 3.45 0.32
N GLN A 124 -3.87 2.63 0.01
CA GLN A 124 -5.07 3.06 -0.70
C GLN A 124 -5.81 4.21 0.00
N GLU A 125 -5.73 4.32 1.33
CA GLU A 125 -6.33 5.41 2.11
C GLU A 125 -5.78 6.80 1.76
N PHE A 126 -4.62 6.86 1.13
CA PHE A 126 -3.92 8.09 0.73
C PHE A 126 -4.04 8.38 -0.76
N VAL A 127 -4.80 7.55 -1.49
CA VAL A 127 -5.04 7.71 -2.92
C VAL A 127 -6.49 8.12 -3.16
N SER A 128 -6.68 9.13 -4.00
CA SER A 128 -8.00 9.56 -4.45
C SER A 128 -8.68 8.49 -5.31
N ALA A 129 -10.00 8.33 -5.20
CA ALA A 129 -10.77 7.46 -6.09
C ALA A 129 -10.66 7.84 -7.58
N LYS A 130 -10.25 9.09 -7.89
CA LYS A 130 -10.04 9.56 -9.26
C LYS A 130 -8.64 9.23 -9.80
N THR A 131 -7.67 8.95 -8.94
CA THR A 131 -6.30 8.62 -9.30
C THR A 131 -6.18 7.12 -9.52
N LYS A 132 -5.73 6.70 -10.69
CA LYS A 132 -5.42 5.30 -11.00
C LYS A 132 -4.08 4.97 -10.37
N TRP A 133 -4.07 4.11 -9.38
CA TRP A 133 -2.87 3.80 -8.61
C TRP A 133 -2.51 2.32 -8.72
N VAL A 134 -1.22 2.05 -8.81
CA VAL A 134 -0.64 0.70 -8.71
C VAL A 134 0.51 0.72 -7.71
N HIS A 135 0.47 -0.17 -6.75
CA HIS A 135 1.57 -0.46 -5.84
C HIS A 135 2.26 -1.76 -6.24
N LEU A 136 3.59 -1.72 -6.33
CA LEU A 136 4.44 -2.88 -6.56
C LEU A 136 5.23 -3.19 -5.29
N ASP A 137 4.86 -4.28 -4.61
CA ASP A 137 5.61 -4.79 -3.46
C ASP A 137 6.70 -5.74 -3.96
N ILE A 138 7.94 -5.29 -3.87
CA ILE A 138 9.14 -5.98 -4.38
C ILE A 138 10.06 -6.48 -3.26
N ALA A 139 9.51 -6.74 -2.07
CA ALA A 139 10.26 -7.18 -0.89
C ALA A 139 11.00 -8.52 -1.10
#